data_802506cbcb18972ca80503a2d86cad4f
#
_entry.id   802506cbcb18972ca80503a2d86cad4f
#
_cell.length_a   1.000
_cell.length_b   1.000
_cell.length_c   1.000
_cell.angle_alpha   90.00
_cell.angle_beta   90.00
_cell.angle_gamma   90.00
#
_symmetry.space_group_name_H-M   'P 1'
#
loop_
_entity.id
_entity.type
_entity.pdbx_description
1 polymer ?
#
loop_
_entity_poly.entity_id
_entity_poly.type
_entity_poly.pdbx_seq_one_letter_code
_entity_poly.pdbx_strand_id
1 'polypeptide(L)'
;MKKKIMASLLVGSAVVGASLAPLSAQAVTTGNTPVQVEFGGGTLPDGNSKDGNSVDPDPEGSNSNFDLLFIPREFDFGTLSISDDLTQPIFNKADHLNGEDREGVGVGDLRGTKEGWHLTAQSSGLTQGSENLQGTIAVRQVYSNVLRYDETTNEFTSYGSILEIAPNIPIRNNWTMDLGGDAKLLANATAGNGQGLWKIGMWSTSLTITTSAYGIKAGNYTGNITWNLVAGPSI
;
A
#
# COMPACT_ATOMS: atom_id res chain seq x y z
N MET A 1 63.16 -35.44 -9.46
CA MET A 1 64.65 -35.46 -9.38
C MET A 1 65.09 -34.51 -8.27
N LYS A 2 65.80 -35.09 -7.33
CA LYS A 2 66.96 -34.59 -6.55
C LYS A 2 66.69 -33.30 -5.71
N LYS A 3 66.63 -33.44 -4.35
CA LYS A 3 67.71 -33.44 -3.37
C LYS A 3 68.35 -32.03 -3.20
N LYS A 4 68.64 -31.48 -2.06
CA LYS A 4 69.36 -31.85 -0.80
C LYS A 4 69.17 -30.73 0.19
N ILE A 5 68.90 -30.90 1.48
CA ILE A 5 69.74 -31.30 2.64
C ILE A 5 70.87 -30.31 3.01
N MET A 6 70.87 -30.02 4.33
CA MET A 6 71.97 -29.73 5.21
C MET A 6 72.17 -28.25 5.58
N ALA A 7 72.55 -27.89 6.73
CA ALA A 7 72.97 -28.53 7.98
C ALA A 7 72.99 -27.53 9.13
N SER A 8 72.82 -28.05 10.29
CA SER A 8 73.19 -27.64 11.62
C SER A 8 74.37 -26.70 11.82
N LEU A 9 74.26 -25.81 12.80
CA LEU A 9 75.39 -25.51 13.72
C LEU A 9 74.87 -25.27 15.13
N LEU A 10 75.41 -26.14 16.02
CA LEU A 10 75.26 -26.12 17.47
C LEU A 10 76.40 -25.25 18.02
N VAL A 11 76.18 -24.33 18.91
CA VAL A 11 77.14 -23.92 19.94
C VAL A 11 76.41 -23.20 21.10
N GLY A 12 76.58 -23.79 22.30
CA GLY A 12 76.94 -23.04 23.48
C GLY A 12 75.87 -22.68 24.48
N SER A 13 75.77 -23.53 25.46
CA SER A 13 75.15 -23.41 26.78
C SER A 13 75.34 -22.10 27.51
N ALA A 14 74.23 -21.57 28.03
CA ALA A 14 74.21 -20.92 29.34
C ALA A 14 72.82 -21.19 29.99
N VAL A 15 72.90 -21.93 31.08
CA VAL A 15 71.75 -22.24 31.94
C VAL A 15 71.36 -20.98 32.72
N VAL A 16 70.25 -20.43 32.44
CA VAL A 16 69.54 -19.57 33.38
C VAL A 16 68.12 -20.13 33.48
N GLY A 17 67.88 -20.70 34.68
CA GLY A 17 66.54 -21.23 35.00
C GLY A 17 65.50 -20.17 35.02
N ALA A 18 64.78 -20.03 33.87
CA ALA A 18 63.48 -19.38 33.81
C ALA A 18 62.47 -20.50 33.67
N SER A 19 61.59 -20.63 34.63
CA SER A 19 60.40 -21.47 34.58
C SER A 19 59.62 -21.18 33.34
N LEU A 20 59.78 -21.98 32.31
CA LEU A 20 58.90 -21.97 31.15
C LEU A 20 57.53 -22.49 31.61
N ALA A 21 56.66 -21.59 32.04
CA ALA A 21 55.24 -21.91 32.05
C ALA A 21 54.87 -22.38 30.64
N PRO A 22 54.20 -23.51 30.49
CA PRO A 22 53.75 -23.93 29.18
C PRO A 22 52.78 -22.88 28.66
N LEU A 23 53.20 -22.11 27.66
CA LEU A 23 52.30 -21.39 26.84
C LEU A 23 51.41 -22.44 26.16
N SER A 24 50.24 -22.69 26.74
CA SER A 24 49.20 -23.44 26.05
C SER A 24 48.90 -22.67 24.76
N ALA A 25 49.44 -23.15 23.66
CA ALA A 25 49.04 -22.66 22.34
C ALA A 25 47.56 -23.00 22.18
N GLN A 26 46.73 -22.04 22.47
CA GLN A 26 45.31 -22.13 22.21
C GLN A 26 45.14 -22.04 20.70
N ALA A 27 45.01 -23.17 20.04
CA ALA A 27 44.69 -23.21 18.64
C ALA A 27 43.25 -22.71 18.49
N VAL A 28 43.09 -21.43 18.14
CA VAL A 28 41.82 -20.90 17.74
C VAL A 28 41.60 -21.32 16.30
N THR A 29 40.84 -22.40 16.12
CA THR A 29 40.43 -22.83 14.78
C THR A 29 39.01 -22.29 14.53
N THR A 30 38.90 -21.34 13.60
CA THR A 30 37.59 -20.84 13.11
C THR A 30 37.35 -21.41 11.73
N GLY A 31 36.14 -21.87 11.49
CA GLY A 31 35.68 -22.34 10.19
C GLY A 31 34.42 -21.56 9.79
N ASN A 32 34.26 -21.27 8.52
CA ASN A 32 33.07 -20.61 7.98
C ASN A 32 32.29 -21.59 7.11
N THR A 33 31.00 -21.68 7.33
CA THR A 33 30.08 -22.42 6.46
C THR A 33 29.24 -21.41 5.69
N PRO A 34 29.31 -21.37 4.35
CA PRO A 34 28.44 -20.52 3.55
C PRO A 34 26.98 -20.93 3.72
N VAL A 35 26.10 -19.94 3.85
CA VAL A 35 24.65 -20.13 3.83
C VAL A 35 24.09 -19.22 2.76
N GLN A 36 23.25 -19.77 1.90
CA GLN A 36 22.59 -19.02 0.82
C GLN A 36 21.08 -19.23 0.89
N VAL A 37 20.34 -18.17 0.61
CA VAL A 37 18.90 -18.17 0.34
C VAL A 37 18.63 -17.09 -0.69
N GLU A 38 17.73 -17.37 -1.64
CA GLU A 38 17.27 -16.41 -2.64
C GLU A 38 15.77 -16.19 -2.45
N PHE A 39 15.34 -14.92 -2.51
CA PHE A 39 13.95 -14.52 -2.51
C PHE A 39 13.62 -13.83 -3.84
N GLY A 40 12.63 -14.36 -4.54
CA GLY A 40 12.04 -13.76 -5.72
C GLY A 40 10.80 -12.93 -5.38
N GLY A 41 10.25 -12.24 -6.38
CA GLY A 41 8.91 -11.66 -6.30
C GLY A 41 7.83 -12.74 -6.26
N GLY A 42 6.62 -12.36 -5.77
CA GLY A 42 5.44 -13.23 -5.74
C GLY A 42 4.42 -12.87 -6.81
N THR A 43 3.35 -13.65 -6.88
CA THR A 43 2.14 -13.35 -7.65
C THR A 43 1.03 -12.95 -6.67
N LEU A 44 0.29 -11.92 -6.99
CA LEU A 44 -0.85 -11.49 -6.18
C LEU A 44 -2.02 -12.44 -6.40
N PRO A 45 -2.80 -12.76 -5.35
CA PRO A 45 -4.02 -13.53 -5.50
C PRO A 45 -5.14 -12.69 -6.14
N ASP A 46 -5.98 -13.35 -6.95
CA ASP A 46 -7.21 -12.79 -7.46
C ASP A 46 -8.34 -13.14 -6.48
N GLY A 47 -8.81 -12.15 -5.73
CA GLY A 47 -9.80 -12.38 -4.68
C GLY A 47 -10.73 -11.19 -4.50
N ASN A 48 -11.81 -11.40 -3.76
CA ASN A 48 -12.77 -10.36 -3.44
C ASN A 48 -12.44 -9.69 -2.12
N SER A 49 -12.73 -8.40 -1.98
CA SER A 49 -12.72 -7.79 -0.66
C SER A 49 -13.92 -8.29 0.15
N LYS A 50 -13.70 -8.59 1.42
CA LYS A 50 -14.78 -8.89 2.36
C LYS A 50 -15.69 -7.68 2.62
N ASP A 51 -15.21 -6.49 2.34
CA ASP A 51 -15.98 -5.25 2.44
C ASP A 51 -16.98 -5.18 1.28
N GLY A 52 -18.28 -5.22 1.55
CA GLY A 52 -19.34 -5.48 0.58
C GLY A 52 -19.52 -4.46 -0.57
N ASN A 53 -18.88 -3.26 -0.49
CA ASN A 53 -18.93 -2.23 -1.54
C ASN A 53 -17.61 -2.15 -2.30
N SER A 54 -17.10 -3.29 -2.75
CA SER A 54 -15.86 -3.38 -3.50
C SER A 54 -16.05 -4.19 -4.78
N VAL A 55 -15.20 -3.92 -5.76
CA VAL A 55 -15.16 -4.65 -7.03
C VAL A 55 -13.72 -4.76 -7.49
N ASP A 56 -13.40 -5.87 -8.16
CA ASP A 56 -12.15 -6.04 -8.88
C ASP A 56 -12.12 -5.03 -10.05
N PRO A 57 -11.08 -4.21 -10.21
CA PRO A 57 -10.98 -3.27 -11.31
C PRO A 57 -10.78 -3.93 -12.68
N ASP A 58 -10.25 -5.15 -12.72
CA ASP A 58 -10.02 -5.94 -13.94
C ASP A 58 -10.44 -7.41 -13.76
N PRO A 59 -11.77 -7.70 -13.68
CA PRO A 59 -12.27 -9.03 -13.37
C PRO A 59 -12.03 -10.08 -14.48
N GLU A 60 -11.62 -9.65 -15.67
CA GLU A 60 -11.25 -10.54 -16.80
C GLU A 60 -9.75 -10.86 -16.83
N GLY A 61 -8.96 -10.09 -16.06
CA GLY A 61 -7.51 -10.24 -15.93
C GLY A 61 -7.10 -11.05 -14.70
N SER A 62 -5.82 -11.34 -14.63
CA SER A 62 -5.19 -11.88 -13.42
C SER A 62 -4.24 -10.85 -12.84
N ASN A 63 -4.23 -10.72 -11.52
CA ASN A 63 -3.32 -9.83 -10.83
C ASN A 63 -1.85 -10.17 -11.15
N SER A 64 -1.07 -9.15 -11.42
CA SER A 64 0.39 -9.25 -11.59
C SER A 64 1.09 -9.35 -10.23
N ASN A 65 2.34 -8.96 -10.11
CA ASN A 65 3.01 -8.83 -8.81
C ASN A 65 2.89 -7.42 -8.18
N PHE A 66 2.25 -6.48 -8.90
CA PHE A 66 1.97 -5.13 -8.45
C PHE A 66 0.67 -4.64 -9.08
N ASP A 67 -0.41 -4.55 -8.28
CA ASP A 67 -1.73 -4.26 -8.83
C ASP A 67 -2.69 -3.66 -7.81
N LEU A 68 -3.82 -3.11 -8.31
CA LEU A 68 -5.01 -2.81 -7.53
C LEU A 68 -5.81 -4.10 -7.34
N LEU A 69 -5.99 -4.51 -6.09
CA LEU A 69 -6.70 -5.75 -5.75
C LEU A 69 -8.22 -5.57 -5.79
N PHE A 70 -8.69 -4.41 -5.42
CA PHE A 70 -10.10 -4.01 -5.45
C PHE A 70 -10.21 -2.49 -5.31
N ILE A 71 -11.34 -1.95 -5.77
CA ILE A 71 -11.71 -0.53 -5.66
C ILE A 71 -13.14 -0.43 -5.13
N PRO A 72 -13.59 0.74 -4.60
CA PRO A 72 -15.00 0.98 -4.33
C PRO A 72 -15.85 0.75 -5.57
N ARG A 73 -16.95 0.03 -5.41
CA ARG A 73 -17.88 -0.25 -6.51
C ARG A 73 -18.61 1.00 -6.97
N GLU A 74 -19.07 1.79 -6.01
CA GLU A 74 -19.83 3.01 -6.26
C GLU A 74 -19.77 3.98 -5.07
N PHE A 75 -20.05 5.24 -5.36
CA PHE A 75 -20.44 6.25 -4.39
C PHE A 75 -21.84 6.72 -4.76
N ASP A 76 -22.85 6.33 -3.99
CA ASP A 76 -24.25 6.71 -4.17
C ASP A 76 -24.63 7.81 -3.18
N PHE A 77 -24.81 9.02 -3.64
CA PHE A 77 -25.27 10.15 -2.84
C PHE A 77 -26.80 10.32 -2.85
N GLY A 78 -27.49 9.43 -3.52
CA GLY A 78 -28.95 9.33 -3.54
C GLY A 78 -29.66 10.36 -4.38
N THR A 79 -30.96 10.53 -4.10
CA THR A 79 -31.80 11.53 -4.74
C THR A 79 -31.89 12.77 -3.88
N LEU A 80 -31.55 13.91 -4.46
CA LEU A 80 -31.53 15.22 -3.83
C LEU A 80 -32.56 16.12 -4.47
N SER A 81 -33.06 17.11 -3.72
CA SER A 81 -33.91 18.18 -4.24
C SER A 81 -33.09 19.46 -4.36
N ILE A 82 -33.40 20.29 -5.38
CA ILE A 82 -32.83 21.64 -5.51
C ILE A 82 -33.27 22.57 -4.36
N SER A 83 -34.24 22.14 -3.55
CA SER A 83 -34.64 22.83 -2.32
C SER A 83 -33.85 22.42 -1.08
N ASP A 84 -33.02 21.39 -1.17
CA ASP A 84 -32.16 20.95 -0.08
C ASP A 84 -30.97 21.89 0.10
N ASP A 85 -30.38 21.91 1.29
CA ASP A 85 -29.11 22.62 1.53
C ASP A 85 -27.94 21.77 0.98
N LEU A 86 -27.66 21.96 -0.31
CA LEU A 86 -26.61 21.21 -1.02
C LEU A 86 -25.19 21.60 -0.60
N THR A 87 -25.02 22.64 0.24
CA THR A 87 -23.71 23.04 0.78
C THR A 87 -23.29 22.22 1.98
N GLN A 88 -24.23 21.48 2.58
CA GLN A 88 -23.92 20.53 3.65
C GLN A 88 -23.39 19.21 3.08
N PRO A 89 -22.56 18.48 3.85
CA PRO A 89 -22.08 17.17 3.42
C PRO A 89 -23.24 16.18 3.19
N ILE A 90 -23.30 15.64 1.97
CA ILE A 90 -24.25 14.60 1.56
C ILE A 90 -23.50 13.28 1.62
N PHE A 91 -23.83 12.44 2.61
CA PHE A 91 -23.08 11.19 2.86
C PHE A 91 -23.39 10.13 1.81
N ASN A 92 -22.35 9.36 1.46
CA ASN A 92 -22.46 8.19 0.63
C ASN A 92 -23.37 7.15 1.30
N LYS A 93 -24.40 6.68 0.59
CA LYS A 93 -25.35 5.68 1.12
C LYS A 93 -24.78 4.27 1.14
N ALA A 94 -23.84 3.98 0.26
CA ALA A 94 -23.18 2.69 0.21
C ALA A 94 -22.31 2.43 1.46
N ASP A 95 -21.87 3.48 2.17
CA ASP A 95 -21.12 3.36 3.42
C ASP A 95 -21.93 2.70 4.56
N HIS A 96 -23.24 2.65 4.47
CA HIS A 96 -24.11 2.16 5.55
C HIS A 96 -24.48 0.68 5.47
N LEU A 97 -23.95 -0.06 4.50
CA LEU A 97 -24.16 -1.50 4.38
C LEU A 97 -23.41 -2.23 5.50
N ASN A 98 -24.15 -2.78 6.46
CA ASN A 98 -23.68 -3.56 7.63
C ASN A 98 -23.05 -2.76 8.77
N GLY A 99 -23.27 -1.44 8.88
CA GLY A 99 -22.78 -0.62 10.00
C GLY A 99 -21.28 -0.35 10.00
N GLU A 100 -20.60 -0.60 8.90
CA GLU A 100 -19.19 -0.28 8.69
C GLU A 100 -19.04 0.68 7.49
N ASP A 101 -18.98 1.98 7.79
CA ASP A 101 -18.81 3.09 6.83
C ASP A 101 -17.39 3.12 6.24
N ARG A 102 -16.97 2.06 5.52
CA ARG A 102 -15.56 1.91 5.16
C ARG A 102 -15.34 1.45 3.73
N GLU A 103 -15.29 2.40 2.84
CA GLU A 103 -14.78 2.20 1.49
C GLU A 103 -13.27 1.90 1.53
N GLY A 104 -12.73 1.33 0.46
CA GLY A 104 -11.30 1.12 0.38
C GLY A 104 -10.80 0.73 -0.98
N VAL A 105 -9.50 0.99 -1.18
CA VAL A 105 -8.74 0.53 -2.34
C VAL A 105 -7.72 -0.48 -1.86
N GLY A 106 -7.74 -1.68 -2.43
CA GLY A 106 -6.75 -2.72 -2.19
C GLY A 106 -5.54 -2.52 -3.08
N VAL A 107 -4.35 -2.57 -2.49
CA VAL A 107 -3.07 -2.47 -3.21
C VAL A 107 -2.21 -3.67 -2.86
N GLY A 108 -1.68 -4.34 -3.87
CA GLY A 108 -0.73 -5.42 -3.74
C GLY A 108 0.65 -5.05 -4.30
N ASP A 109 1.71 -5.30 -3.53
CA ASP A 109 3.09 -5.16 -3.98
C ASP A 109 3.92 -6.36 -3.53
N LEU A 110 4.09 -7.33 -4.42
CA LEU A 110 4.92 -8.51 -4.23
C LEU A 110 6.13 -8.54 -5.18
N ARG A 111 6.55 -7.38 -5.70
CA ARG A 111 7.72 -7.27 -6.59
C ARG A 111 9.03 -7.69 -5.92
N GLY A 112 9.11 -7.53 -4.59
CA GLY A 112 10.33 -7.81 -3.82
C GLY A 112 11.40 -6.71 -3.90
N THR A 113 11.18 -5.67 -4.71
CA THR A 113 12.14 -4.56 -4.96
C THR A 113 12.16 -3.50 -3.87
N LYS A 114 11.06 -3.40 -3.09
CA LYS A 114 10.87 -2.36 -2.05
C LYS A 114 11.07 -0.92 -2.56
N GLU A 115 10.78 -0.68 -3.82
CA GLU A 115 10.91 0.66 -4.42
C GLU A 115 9.82 1.65 -3.99
N GLY A 116 8.74 1.12 -3.39
CA GLY A 116 7.57 1.90 -3.00
C GLY A 116 6.59 2.10 -4.16
N TRP A 117 5.55 2.90 -3.90
CA TRP A 117 4.47 3.22 -4.84
C TRP A 117 3.64 4.39 -4.34
N HIS A 118 2.84 4.96 -5.23
CA HIS A 118 1.82 5.92 -4.82
C HIS A 118 0.48 5.63 -5.50
N LEU A 119 -0.59 6.01 -4.79
CA LEU A 119 -1.97 5.87 -5.21
C LEU A 119 -2.62 7.24 -5.29
N THR A 120 -3.25 7.54 -6.43
CA THR A 120 -4.04 8.76 -6.64
C THR A 120 -5.47 8.43 -6.98
N ALA A 121 -6.36 9.39 -6.73
CA ALA A 121 -7.77 9.37 -7.16
C ALA A 121 -8.08 10.63 -7.96
N GLN A 122 -8.88 10.49 -9.02
CA GLN A 122 -9.34 11.61 -9.85
C GLN A 122 -10.81 11.45 -10.20
N SER A 123 -11.61 12.49 -9.96
CA SER A 123 -13.01 12.53 -10.37
C SER A 123 -13.14 13.06 -11.79
N SER A 124 -13.95 12.40 -12.62
CA SER A 124 -14.34 12.93 -13.93
C SER A 124 -15.34 14.09 -13.83
N GLY A 125 -15.81 14.41 -12.62
CA GLY A 125 -16.94 15.29 -12.38
C GLY A 125 -18.27 14.54 -12.36
N LEU A 126 -19.34 15.26 -12.04
CA LEU A 126 -20.73 14.79 -12.11
C LEU A 126 -21.46 15.55 -13.23
N THR A 127 -21.89 14.85 -14.26
CA THR A 127 -22.41 15.45 -15.48
C THR A 127 -23.77 14.87 -15.88
N GLN A 128 -24.58 15.71 -16.53
CA GLN A 128 -25.85 15.34 -17.20
C GLN A 128 -25.91 16.02 -18.57
N GLY A 129 -25.54 15.33 -19.62
CA GLY A 129 -25.40 15.94 -20.94
C GLY A 129 -24.31 17.01 -20.94
N SER A 130 -24.70 18.29 -21.17
CA SER A 130 -23.80 19.44 -21.11
C SER A 130 -23.71 20.09 -19.73
N GLU A 131 -24.53 19.67 -18.78
CA GLU A 131 -24.56 20.21 -17.43
C GLU A 131 -23.48 19.57 -16.57
N ASN A 132 -22.78 20.39 -15.77
CA ASN A 132 -21.73 19.94 -14.86
C ASN A 132 -21.97 20.50 -13.46
N LEU A 133 -21.87 19.66 -12.45
CA LEU A 133 -21.86 20.09 -11.05
C LEU A 133 -20.46 20.52 -10.62
N GLN A 134 -20.41 21.61 -9.87
CA GLN A 134 -19.21 22.05 -9.15
C GLN A 134 -19.33 21.58 -7.69
N GLY A 135 -18.23 21.15 -7.11
CA GLY A 135 -18.23 20.66 -5.74
C GLY A 135 -17.01 19.79 -5.44
N THR A 136 -17.08 19.10 -4.32
CA THR A 136 -16.00 18.24 -3.84
C THR A 136 -16.54 16.94 -3.29
N ILE A 137 -15.78 15.87 -3.46
CA ILE A 137 -15.92 14.63 -2.68
C ILE A 137 -14.91 14.71 -1.55
N ALA A 138 -15.37 14.52 -0.32
CA ALA A 138 -14.55 14.55 0.88
C ALA A 138 -14.58 13.20 1.60
N VAL A 139 -13.45 12.79 2.15
CA VAL A 139 -13.30 11.63 3.02
C VAL A 139 -12.88 12.12 4.40
N ARG A 140 -13.67 11.83 5.42
CA ARG A 140 -13.41 12.29 6.78
C ARG A 140 -12.10 11.75 7.34
N GLN A 141 -11.81 10.46 7.09
CA GLN A 141 -10.56 9.84 7.52
C GLN A 141 -10.07 8.83 6.49
N VAL A 142 -8.79 8.95 6.12
CA VAL A 142 -8.07 7.97 5.32
C VAL A 142 -7.06 7.23 6.21
N TYR A 143 -6.96 5.93 6.05
CA TYR A 143 -6.08 5.07 6.84
C TYR A 143 -5.51 3.92 5.99
N SER A 144 -4.47 3.26 6.49
CA SER A 144 -3.91 2.06 5.86
C SER A 144 -3.96 0.88 6.82
N ASN A 145 -4.40 -0.27 6.32
CA ASN A 145 -4.40 -1.55 7.02
C ASN A 145 -3.71 -2.61 6.18
N VAL A 146 -3.08 -3.57 6.84
CA VAL A 146 -2.61 -4.80 6.19
C VAL A 146 -3.80 -5.66 5.80
N LEU A 147 -3.75 -6.23 4.60
CA LEU A 147 -4.70 -7.25 4.16
C LEU A 147 -4.09 -8.65 4.34
N ARG A 148 -4.97 -9.61 4.61
CA ARG A 148 -4.71 -11.04 4.50
C ARG A 148 -5.65 -11.61 3.46
N TYR A 149 -5.11 -12.49 2.66
CA TYR A 149 -5.89 -13.30 1.73
C TYR A 149 -6.17 -14.68 2.34
N ASP A 150 -7.41 -15.11 2.25
CA ASP A 150 -7.87 -16.45 2.64
C ASP A 150 -8.20 -17.23 1.37
N GLU A 151 -7.37 -18.23 1.07
CA GLU A 151 -7.54 -19.09 -0.11
C GLU A 151 -8.82 -19.93 -0.05
N THR A 152 -9.36 -20.19 1.16
CA THR A 152 -10.57 -21.00 1.32
C THR A 152 -11.82 -20.24 0.94
N THR A 153 -11.89 -18.96 1.28
CA THR A 153 -13.03 -18.08 0.97
C THR A 153 -12.82 -17.22 -0.25
N ASN A 154 -11.59 -17.18 -0.77
CA ASN A 154 -11.16 -16.29 -1.87
C ASN A 154 -11.39 -14.81 -1.54
N GLU A 155 -11.09 -14.43 -0.29
CA GLU A 155 -11.36 -13.08 0.21
C GLU A 155 -10.15 -12.40 0.82
N PHE A 156 -10.06 -11.08 0.60
CA PHE A 156 -9.17 -10.20 1.35
C PHE A 156 -9.86 -9.69 2.61
N THR A 157 -9.18 -9.78 3.75
CA THR A 157 -9.66 -9.30 5.05
C THR A 157 -8.66 -8.34 5.67
N SER A 158 -9.13 -7.22 6.22
CA SER A 158 -8.30 -6.27 6.95
C SER A 158 -7.79 -6.87 8.28
N TYR A 159 -6.49 -6.73 8.54
CA TYR A 159 -5.82 -7.31 9.71
C TYR A 159 -5.07 -6.26 10.55
N GLY A 160 -5.57 -5.09 10.70
CA GLY A 160 -4.90 -4.04 11.47
C GLY A 160 -3.76 -3.35 10.73
N SER A 161 -2.88 -2.65 11.44
CA SER A 161 -1.77 -1.87 10.87
C SER A 161 -0.43 -2.40 11.34
N ILE A 162 0.56 -2.46 10.43
CA ILE A 162 1.98 -2.61 10.73
C ILE A 162 2.64 -1.26 10.39
N LEU A 163 2.86 -0.44 11.40
CA LEU A 163 3.26 0.96 11.21
C LEU A 163 4.63 1.14 10.58
N GLU A 164 5.55 0.19 10.82
CA GLU A 164 6.95 0.28 10.38
C GLU A 164 7.14 0.24 8.86
N ILE A 165 6.25 -0.48 8.17
CA ILE A 165 6.32 -0.65 6.70
C ILE A 165 5.06 -0.14 6.00
N ALA A 166 4.16 0.53 6.74
CA ALA A 166 2.92 1.03 6.19
C ALA A 166 3.16 2.14 5.15
N PRO A 167 2.34 2.19 4.09
CA PRO A 167 2.29 3.36 3.24
C PRO A 167 1.86 4.59 4.06
N ASN A 168 2.48 5.72 3.77
CA ASN A 168 2.10 6.98 4.37
C ASN A 168 0.79 7.48 3.78
N ILE A 169 -0.08 8.01 4.64
CA ILE A 169 -1.29 8.74 4.23
C ILE A 169 -1.01 10.23 4.42
N PRO A 170 -0.76 10.98 3.34
CA PRO A 170 -0.35 12.38 3.43
C PRO A 170 -1.40 13.27 4.09
N ILE A 171 -2.68 13.01 3.79
CA ILE A 171 -3.82 13.71 4.38
C ILE A 171 -4.73 12.69 5.04
N ARG A 172 -4.55 12.48 6.35
CA ARG A 172 -5.34 11.50 7.11
C ARG A 172 -6.77 11.94 7.37
N ASN A 173 -6.99 13.22 7.57
CA ASN A 173 -8.30 13.77 7.94
C ASN A 173 -8.73 14.81 6.91
N ASN A 174 -10.01 14.76 6.56
CA ASN A 174 -10.62 15.70 5.61
C ASN A 174 -9.89 15.76 4.27
N TRP A 175 -9.54 14.58 3.74
CA TRP A 175 -9.03 14.47 2.38
C TRP A 175 -10.13 14.83 1.39
N THR A 176 -9.80 15.61 0.36
CA THR A 176 -10.79 16.10 -0.61
C THR A 176 -10.27 16.00 -2.04
N MET A 177 -11.18 15.78 -3.00
CA MET A 177 -10.94 15.95 -4.42
C MET A 177 -12.08 16.75 -5.05
N ASP A 178 -11.72 17.64 -5.98
CA ASP A 178 -12.68 18.44 -6.71
C ASP A 178 -13.37 17.61 -7.79
N LEU A 179 -14.65 17.87 -8.04
CA LEU A 179 -15.38 17.29 -9.17
C LEU A 179 -14.77 17.76 -10.49
N GLY A 180 -14.27 16.84 -11.31
CA GLY A 180 -13.58 17.16 -12.56
C GLY A 180 -12.22 17.85 -12.39
N GLY A 181 -11.65 17.81 -11.18
CA GLY A 181 -10.35 18.39 -10.87
C GLY A 181 -9.16 17.46 -11.16
N ASP A 182 -7.98 17.93 -10.78
CA ASP A 182 -6.72 17.16 -10.91
C ASP A 182 -6.70 15.95 -9.97
N ALA A 183 -5.87 14.95 -10.34
CA ALA A 183 -5.62 13.78 -9.52
C ALA A 183 -5.05 14.18 -8.15
N LYS A 184 -5.57 13.59 -7.08
CA LYS A 184 -5.16 13.83 -5.70
C LYS A 184 -4.47 12.62 -5.11
N LEU A 185 -3.33 12.84 -4.48
CA LEU A 185 -2.60 11.78 -3.78
C LEU A 185 -3.40 11.28 -2.57
N LEU A 186 -3.62 9.95 -2.52
CA LEU A 186 -4.32 9.29 -1.44
C LEU A 186 -3.36 8.56 -0.49
N ALA A 187 -2.39 7.83 -1.05
CA ALA A 187 -1.38 7.10 -0.28
C ALA A 187 -0.03 7.15 -0.99
N ASN A 188 1.06 7.10 -0.20
CA ASN A 188 2.42 7.14 -0.69
C ASN A 188 3.32 6.21 0.13
N ALA A 189 3.75 5.12 -0.47
CA ALA A 189 4.76 4.23 0.09
C ALA A 189 6.14 4.67 -0.40
N THR A 190 6.95 5.20 0.50
CA THR A 190 8.36 5.51 0.19
C THR A 190 9.17 4.23 0.04
N ALA A 191 10.37 4.31 -0.53
CA ALA A 191 11.26 3.18 -0.65
C ALA A 191 11.45 2.48 0.70
N GLY A 192 11.34 1.16 0.72
CA GLY A 192 11.36 0.33 1.93
C GLY A 192 9.96 0.04 2.52
N ASN A 193 8.93 0.81 2.13
CA ASN A 193 7.57 0.68 2.66
C ASN A 193 6.58 0.14 1.62
N GLY A 194 5.41 -0.27 2.06
CA GLY A 194 4.27 -0.61 1.22
C GLY A 194 4.37 -1.98 0.52
N GLN A 195 5.42 -2.77 0.75
CA GLN A 195 5.47 -4.14 0.23
C GLN A 195 4.44 -5.01 0.97
N GLY A 196 3.76 -5.89 0.24
CA GLY A 196 2.70 -6.76 0.76
C GLY A 196 1.31 -6.35 0.27
N LEU A 197 0.29 -6.71 1.03
CA LEU A 197 -1.11 -6.47 0.70
C LEU A 197 -1.67 -5.39 1.63
N TRP A 198 -2.22 -4.31 1.06
CA TRP A 198 -2.68 -3.14 1.80
C TRP A 198 -4.10 -2.74 1.41
N LYS A 199 -4.89 -2.32 2.40
CA LYS A 199 -6.12 -1.56 2.20
C LYS A 199 -5.85 -0.09 2.52
N ILE A 200 -6.12 0.79 1.58
CA ILE A 200 -6.22 2.22 1.81
C ILE A 200 -7.70 2.51 2.06
N GLY A 201 -8.05 2.56 3.33
CA GLY A 201 -9.43 2.70 3.78
C GLY A 201 -9.85 4.17 3.82
N MET A 202 -11.12 4.39 3.48
CA MET A 202 -11.79 5.68 3.47
C MET A 202 -13.01 5.58 4.38
N TRP A 203 -13.06 6.41 5.41
CA TRP A 203 -14.18 6.44 6.34
C TRP A 203 -14.99 7.70 6.17
N SER A 204 -16.30 7.53 6.02
CA SER A 204 -17.29 8.61 5.90
C SER A 204 -17.01 9.51 4.69
N THR A 205 -17.39 9.02 3.53
CA THR A 205 -17.31 9.72 2.25
C THR A 205 -18.54 10.59 2.06
N SER A 206 -18.36 11.83 1.63
CA SER A 206 -19.45 12.79 1.41
C SER A 206 -19.22 13.65 0.17
N LEU A 207 -20.30 14.11 -0.43
CA LEU A 207 -20.35 15.08 -1.52
C LEU A 207 -20.80 16.42 -0.98
N THR A 208 -20.15 17.50 -1.41
CA THR A 208 -20.63 18.88 -1.24
C THR A 208 -20.76 19.50 -2.62
N ILE A 209 -21.92 20.11 -2.91
CA ILE A 209 -22.22 20.75 -4.20
C ILE A 209 -22.16 22.26 -4.01
N THR A 210 -21.36 22.94 -4.82
CA THR A 210 -21.22 24.41 -4.82
C THR A 210 -21.93 25.09 -5.98
N THR A 211 -22.40 24.30 -6.97
CA THR A 211 -23.30 24.81 -8.00
C THR A 211 -24.56 25.40 -7.36
N SER A 212 -24.93 26.64 -7.73
CA SER A 212 -26.15 27.24 -7.21
C SER A 212 -27.37 26.36 -7.49
N ALA A 213 -28.18 26.09 -6.48
CA ALA A 213 -29.36 25.23 -6.58
C ALA A 213 -30.29 25.58 -7.76
N TYR A 214 -30.50 26.87 -8.02
CA TYR A 214 -31.31 27.33 -9.17
C TYR A 214 -30.61 27.17 -10.54
N GLY A 215 -29.32 26.85 -10.55
CA GLY A 215 -28.59 26.54 -11.77
C GLY A 215 -28.53 25.03 -12.06
N ILE A 216 -29.09 24.20 -11.19
CA ILE A 216 -29.09 22.75 -11.35
C ILE A 216 -30.33 22.32 -12.13
N LYS A 217 -30.13 21.66 -13.26
CA LYS A 217 -31.20 21.03 -14.03
C LYS A 217 -31.57 19.69 -13.37
N ALA A 218 -32.86 19.43 -13.22
CA ALA A 218 -33.31 18.14 -12.70
C ALA A 218 -32.88 16.97 -13.60
N GLY A 219 -32.44 15.89 -12.99
CA GLY A 219 -32.05 14.65 -13.67
C GLY A 219 -30.93 13.90 -12.99
N ASN A 220 -30.38 12.89 -13.68
CA ASN A 220 -29.33 12.03 -13.14
C ASN A 220 -27.95 12.57 -13.55
N TYR A 221 -27.13 12.93 -12.57
CA TYR A 221 -25.73 13.31 -12.76
C TYR A 221 -24.83 12.14 -12.42
N THR A 222 -23.99 11.75 -13.34
CA THR A 222 -23.08 10.62 -13.20
C THR A 222 -21.64 11.00 -13.50
N GLY A 223 -20.72 10.25 -12.96
CA GLY A 223 -19.28 10.38 -13.17
C GLY A 223 -18.54 9.17 -12.67
N ASN A 224 -17.22 9.18 -12.82
CA ASN A 224 -16.33 8.11 -12.38
C ASN A 224 -15.21 8.67 -11.53
N ILE A 225 -14.66 7.83 -10.67
CA ILE A 225 -13.40 8.05 -10.01
C ILE A 225 -12.38 7.09 -10.62
N THR A 226 -11.30 7.64 -11.12
CA THR A 226 -10.16 6.88 -11.61
C THR A 226 -9.14 6.71 -10.49
N TRP A 227 -8.83 5.48 -10.16
CA TRP A 227 -7.78 5.09 -9.22
C TRP A 227 -6.52 4.77 -10.02
N ASN A 228 -5.40 5.39 -9.69
CA ASN A 228 -4.15 5.17 -10.41
C ASN A 228 -3.04 4.79 -9.43
N LEU A 229 -2.55 3.55 -9.57
CA LEU A 229 -1.44 3.00 -8.81
C LEU A 229 -0.17 3.07 -9.66
N VAL A 230 0.88 3.70 -9.13
CA VAL A 230 2.14 3.93 -9.84
C VAL A 230 3.31 3.41 -9.01
N ALA A 231 4.22 2.69 -9.65
CA ALA A 231 5.47 2.23 -9.05
C ALA A 231 6.37 3.44 -8.70
N GLY A 232 7.03 3.37 -7.56
CA GLY A 232 7.80 4.47 -6.98
C GLY A 232 6.94 5.46 -6.17
N PRO A 233 7.56 6.14 -5.20
CA PRO A 233 6.86 7.13 -4.38
C PRO A 233 6.49 8.36 -5.20
N SER A 234 5.48 9.10 -4.73
CA SER A 234 5.19 10.44 -5.24
C SER A 234 6.35 11.38 -4.94
N ILE A 235 6.68 12.22 -5.90
CA ILE A 235 7.73 13.25 -5.81
C ILE A 235 7.24 14.43 -5.00
#